data_b417af7915798bfcf1800d9f98ade005
#
_entry.id   b417af7915798bfcf1800d9f98ade005
#
_cell.length_a   1.000
_cell.length_b   1.000
_cell.length_c   1.000
_cell.angle_alpha   90.00
_cell.angle_beta   90.00
_cell.angle_gamma   90.00
#
_symmetry.space_group_name_H-M   'P 1'
#
loop_
_entity.id
_entity.type
_entity.pdbx_description
1 polymer ?
#
loop_
_entity_poly.entity_id
_entity_poly.type
_entity_poly.pdbx_seq_one_letter_code
_entity_poly.pdbx_strand_id
1 'polypeptide(L)'
;MTSKKTLHTQAMVLTANDHEHTPCFVLDASALLAYLNGEPGAQRVQQCIEQGQAIMSSVNLAEVLSKCADQGMSSADQAALCAALPLEISAFDTAVALTSAALRSSTRAQGLSLGDRCCLALAQSRNATALTADQAWSRLGRADIGVEQIRQDSQRA
;
A
#
# COMPACT_ATOMS: atom_id res chain seq x y z
N MET A 1 60.54 33.69 -20.81
CA MET A 1 60.14 33.12 -19.50
C MET A 1 58.64 33.24 -19.38
N THR A 2 57.95 32.20 -19.78
CA THR A 2 56.47 32.16 -19.82
C THR A 2 55.99 30.98 -18.96
N SER A 3 55.42 31.34 -17.80
CA SER A 3 54.91 30.38 -16.82
C SER A 3 53.55 29.83 -17.30
N LYS A 4 53.47 28.53 -17.56
CA LYS A 4 52.20 27.84 -17.84
C LYS A 4 51.47 27.58 -16.52
N LYS A 5 50.31 28.23 -16.33
CA LYS A 5 49.32 27.88 -15.31
C LYS A 5 48.53 26.68 -15.76
N THR A 6 48.73 25.58 -15.07
CA THR A 6 47.93 24.35 -15.22
C THR A 6 46.59 24.54 -14.48
N LEU A 7 45.52 24.62 -15.27
CA LEU A 7 44.15 24.58 -14.76
C LEU A 7 43.82 23.16 -14.35
N HIS A 8 43.68 22.92 -13.04
CA HIS A 8 43.06 21.69 -12.52
C HIS A 8 41.56 21.81 -12.68
N THR A 9 41.01 21.12 -13.66
CA THR A 9 39.58 20.88 -13.78
C THR A 9 39.22 19.81 -12.76
N GLN A 10 38.70 20.23 -11.62
CA GLN A 10 38.08 19.33 -10.67
C GLN A 10 36.76 18.85 -11.29
N ALA A 11 36.73 17.62 -11.80
CA ALA A 11 35.51 16.94 -12.18
C ALA A 11 34.69 16.71 -10.92
N MET A 12 33.63 17.47 -10.76
CA MET A 12 32.60 17.24 -9.76
C MET A 12 31.88 15.94 -10.15
N VAL A 13 32.25 14.85 -9.48
CA VAL A 13 31.50 13.61 -9.52
C VAL A 13 30.17 13.91 -8.85
N LEU A 14 29.12 14.10 -9.64
CA LEU A 14 27.73 14.06 -9.18
C LEU A 14 27.50 12.64 -8.69
N THR A 15 27.56 12.47 -7.39
CA THR A 15 27.11 11.24 -6.74
C THR A 15 25.64 11.04 -7.07
N ALA A 16 25.37 9.86 -7.63
CA ALA A 16 24.03 9.41 -7.99
C ALA A 16 23.07 9.62 -6.81
N ASN A 17 21.92 10.15 -7.15
CA ASN A 17 20.78 10.38 -6.29
C ASN A 17 20.55 9.22 -5.32
N ASP A 18 20.80 9.43 -4.04
CA ASP A 18 20.06 8.81 -2.98
C ASP A 18 18.63 9.36 -3.08
N HIS A 19 17.81 8.72 -3.90
CA HIS A 19 16.37 8.86 -3.76
C HIS A 19 16.06 8.25 -2.39
N GLU A 20 15.94 9.09 -1.37
CA GLU A 20 15.29 8.71 -0.13
C GLU A 20 14.00 8.01 -0.52
N HIS A 21 13.99 6.69 -0.32
CA HIS A 21 12.84 5.87 -0.64
C HIS A 21 11.74 6.23 0.35
N THR A 22 10.88 7.16 -0.05
CA THR A 22 9.72 7.53 0.78
C THR A 22 8.92 6.26 1.04
N PRO A 23 8.70 5.88 2.30
CA PRO A 23 7.94 4.67 2.61
C PRO A 23 6.60 4.68 1.89
N CYS A 24 6.27 3.58 1.24
CA CYS A 24 5.03 3.43 0.51
C CYS A 24 4.18 2.34 1.19
N PHE A 25 2.89 2.59 1.31
CA PHE A 25 1.95 1.70 1.98
C PHE A 25 0.81 1.32 1.03
N VAL A 26 0.53 0.03 0.92
CA VAL A 26 -0.59 -0.48 0.14
C VAL A 26 -1.74 -0.80 1.10
N LEU A 27 -2.85 -0.12 0.93
CA LEU A 27 -4.03 -0.31 1.77
C LEU A 27 -4.83 -1.53 1.31
N ASP A 28 -5.08 -2.46 2.23
CA ASP A 28 -6.13 -3.46 2.07
C ASP A 28 -7.51 -2.81 2.24
N ALA A 29 -8.56 -3.44 1.71
CA ALA A 29 -9.94 -2.95 1.84
C ALA A 29 -10.35 -2.74 3.30
N SER A 30 -9.95 -3.64 4.21
CA SER A 30 -10.25 -3.52 5.63
C SER A 30 -9.60 -2.28 6.28
N ALA A 31 -8.40 -1.89 5.84
CA ALA A 31 -7.71 -0.70 6.33
C ALA A 31 -8.43 0.58 5.90
N LEU A 32 -8.80 0.69 4.61
CA LEU A 32 -9.54 1.87 4.13
C LEU A 32 -10.93 1.95 4.76
N LEU A 33 -11.64 0.84 4.93
CA LEU A 33 -12.94 0.82 5.61
C LEU A 33 -12.83 1.26 7.07
N ALA A 34 -11.79 0.82 7.78
CA ALA A 34 -11.54 1.27 9.16
C ALA A 34 -11.35 2.80 9.22
N TYR A 35 -10.63 3.37 8.24
CA TYR A 35 -10.47 4.82 8.14
C TYR A 35 -11.78 5.53 7.86
N LEU A 36 -12.57 5.07 6.87
CA LEU A 36 -13.85 5.67 6.49
C LEU A 36 -14.89 5.62 7.63
N ASN A 37 -14.87 4.56 8.41
CA ASN A 37 -15.81 4.33 9.51
C ASN A 37 -15.31 4.88 10.87
N GLY A 38 -14.11 5.44 10.95
CA GLY A 38 -13.53 5.91 12.22
C GLY A 38 -13.26 4.79 13.23
N GLU A 39 -12.93 3.59 12.75
CA GLU A 39 -12.66 2.41 13.56
C GLU A 39 -11.23 2.44 14.16
N PRO A 40 -10.93 1.57 15.16
CA PRO A 40 -9.57 1.43 15.68
C PRO A 40 -8.56 1.18 14.57
N GLY A 41 -7.46 1.96 14.54
CA GLY A 41 -6.45 1.94 13.50
C GLY A 41 -6.63 3.00 12.40
N ALA A 42 -7.78 3.70 12.36
CA ALA A 42 -8.05 4.75 11.37
C ALA A 42 -6.96 5.83 11.31
N GLN A 43 -6.41 6.22 12.46
CA GLN A 43 -5.35 7.24 12.53
C GLN A 43 -4.08 6.83 11.78
N ARG A 44 -3.73 5.54 11.81
CA ARG A 44 -2.56 5.04 11.07
C ARG A 44 -2.73 5.17 9.56
N VAL A 45 -3.92 4.84 9.07
CA VAL A 45 -4.29 4.99 7.64
C VAL A 45 -4.30 6.46 7.25
N GLN A 46 -4.90 7.32 8.09
CA GLN A 46 -4.93 8.77 7.89
C GLN A 46 -3.53 9.35 7.73
N GLN A 47 -2.59 8.97 8.57
CA GLN A 47 -1.19 9.42 8.48
C GLN A 47 -0.56 9.06 7.12
N CYS A 48 -0.77 7.82 6.64
CA CYS A 48 -0.26 7.41 5.32
C CYS A 48 -0.88 8.22 4.18
N ILE A 49 -2.17 8.51 4.24
CA ILE A 49 -2.88 9.29 3.24
C ILE A 49 -2.38 10.74 3.24
N GLU A 50 -2.30 11.38 4.40
CA GLU A 50 -1.86 12.77 4.54
C GLU A 50 -0.40 12.99 4.10
N GLN A 51 0.43 11.97 4.25
CA GLN A 51 1.83 11.99 3.81
C GLN A 51 1.99 11.67 2.31
N GLY A 52 0.90 11.39 1.58
CA GLY A 52 0.96 11.01 0.17
C GLY A 52 1.63 9.66 -0.07
N GLN A 53 1.59 8.75 0.90
CA GLN A 53 2.28 7.47 0.88
C GLN A 53 1.34 6.28 0.63
N ALA A 54 0.04 6.54 0.47
CA ALA A 54 -0.98 5.50 0.36
C ALA A 54 -1.29 5.14 -1.10
N ILE A 55 -1.25 3.84 -1.38
CA ILE A 55 -1.65 3.23 -2.66
C ILE A 55 -2.71 2.18 -2.39
N MET A 56 -3.61 1.94 -3.33
CA MET A 56 -4.59 0.86 -3.26
C MET A 56 -4.75 0.18 -4.62
N SER A 57 -4.90 -1.13 -4.62
CA SER A 57 -5.29 -1.87 -5.83
C SER A 57 -6.74 -1.53 -6.23
N SER A 58 -7.01 -1.41 -7.52
CA SER A 58 -8.38 -1.25 -8.03
C SER A 58 -9.31 -2.40 -7.60
N VAL A 59 -8.80 -3.60 -7.33
CA VAL A 59 -9.57 -4.73 -6.79
C VAL A 59 -10.01 -4.43 -5.35
N ASN A 60 -9.11 -3.95 -4.50
CA ASN A 60 -9.46 -3.60 -3.12
C ASN A 60 -10.38 -2.38 -3.07
N LEU A 61 -10.22 -1.41 -3.97
CA LEU A 61 -11.16 -0.31 -4.10
C LEU A 61 -12.57 -0.81 -4.46
N ALA A 62 -12.69 -1.74 -5.42
CA ALA A 62 -13.98 -2.33 -5.79
C ALA A 62 -14.63 -3.05 -4.60
N GLU A 63 -13.84 -3.72 -3.76
CA GLU A 63 -14.35 -4.35 -2.52
C GLU A 63 -14.89 -3.30 -1.53
N VAL A 64 -14.16 -2.21 -1.31
CA VAL A 64 -14.61 -1.09 -0.46
C VAL A 64 -15.92 -0.51 -0.97
N LEU A 65 -16.00 -0.19 -2.27
CA LEU A 65 -17.20 0.39 -2.88
C LEU A 65 -18.39 -0.57 -2.83
N SER A 66 -18.17 -1.87 -2.97
CA SER A 66 -19.23 -2.89 -2.82
C SER A 66 -19.79 -2.88 -1.41
N LYS A 67 -18.94 -2.81 -0.38
CA LYS A 67 -19.39 -2.72 1.01
C LYS A 67 -20.11 -1.40 1.31
N CYS A 68 -19.67 -0.29 0.71
CA CYS A 68 -20.39 0.97 0.79
C CYS A 68 -21.79 0.90 0.13
N ALA A 69 -21.89 0.22 -1.02
CA ALA A 69 -23.17 -0.02 -1.69
C ALA A 69 -24.12 -0.85 -0.83
N ASP A 70 -23.63 -1.92 -0.19
CA ASP A 70 -24.41 -2.75 0.75
C ASP A 70 -24.95 -1.94 1.93
N GLN A 71 -24.26 -0.85 2.30
CA GLN A 71 -24.68 0.11 3.33
C GLN A 71 -25.61 1.22 2.79
N GLY A 72 -25.97 1.16 1.50
CA GLY A 72 -26.90 2.10 0.88
C GLY A 72 -26.26 3.33 0.20
N MET A 73 -24.92 3.35 0.05
CA MET A 73 -24.25 4.45 -0.66
C MET A 73 -24.61 4.42 -2.14
N SER A 74 -25.06 5.54 -2.70
CA SER A 74 -25.38 5.65 -4.13
C SER A 74 -24.12 5.61 -5.00
N SER A 75 -24.28 5.25 -6.29
CA SER A 75 -23.16 5.27 -7.24
C SER A 75 -22.56 6.67 -7.43
N ALA A 76 -23.37 7.72 -7.30
CA ALA A 76 -22.90 9.11 -7.36
C ALA A 76 -22.02 9.45 -6.14
N ASP A 77 -22.42 9.01 -4.94
CA ASP A 77 -21.64 9.21 -3.71
C ASP A 77 -20.35 8.39 -3.72
N GLN A 78 -20.39 7.19 -4.28
CA GLN A 78 -19.16 6.36 -4.48
C GLN A 78 -18.16 7.06 -5.42
N ALA A 79 -18.64 7.64 -6.52
CA ALA A 79 -17.78 8.40 -7.44
C ALA A 79 -17.18 9.64 -6.75
N ALA A 80 -17.99 10.35 -5.95
CA ALA A 80 -17.53 11.49 -5.16
C ALA A 80 -16.50 11.08 -4.11
N LEU A 81 -16.69 9.95 -3.41
CA LEU A 81 -15.73 9.38 -2.48
C LEU A 81 -14.39 9.08 -3.17
N CYS A 82 -14.42 8.40 -4.32
CA CYS A 82 -13.19 8.09 -5.08
C CYS A 82 -12.45 9.37 -5.48
N ALA A 83 -13.15 10.41 -5.91
CA ALA A 83 -12.55 11.68 -6.30
C ALA A 83 -11.96 12.45 -5.10
N ALA A 84 -12.51 12.27 -3.91
CA ALA A 84 -12.07 12.95 -2.69
C ALA A 84 -10.90 12.24 -1.98
N LEU A 85 -10.69 10.94 -2.23
CA LEU A 85 -9.62 10.18 -1.59
C LEU A 85 -8.25 10.52 -2.20
N PRO A 86 -7.33 11.13 -1.47
CA PRO A 86 -6.00 11.50 -1.98
C PRO A 86 -5.05 10.32 -1.90
N LEU A 87 -5.35 9.23 -2.61
CA LEU A 87 -4.50 8.05 -2.71
C LEU A 87 -4.37 7.57 -4.15
N GLU A 88 -3.23 6.95 -4.46
CA GLU A 88 -2.99 6.35 -5.78
C GLU A 88 -3.82 5.08 -5.92
N ILE A 89 -4.60 4.97 -7.00
CA ILE A 89 -5.24 3.71 -7.37
C ILE A 89 -4.43 3.04 -8.46
N SER A 90 -3.87 1.86 -8.13
CA SER A 90 -3.10 1.05 -9.05
C SER A 90 -3.99 0.05 -9.78
N ALA A 91 -3.92 0.02 -11.10
CA ALA A 91 -4.65 -0.95 -11.91
C ALA A 91 -4.20 -2.39 -11.61
N PHE A 92 -5.16 -3.32 -11.57
CA PHE A 92 -4.88 -4.75 -11.50
C PHE A 92 -4.57 -5.27 -12.91
N ASP A 93 -3.30 -5.28 -13.25
CA ASP A 93 -2.81 -5.73 -14.55
C ASP A 93 -2.37 -7.20 -14.54
N THR A 94 -1.91 -7.70 -15.69
CA THR A 94 -1.47 -9.09 -15.85
C THR A 94 -0.29 -9.45 -14.94
N ALA A 95 0.64 -8.52 -14.71
CA ALA A 95 1.80 -8.78 -13.85
C ALA A 95 1.38 -8.97 -12.39
N VAL A 96 0.51 -8.09 -11.88
CA VAL A 96 -0.06 -8.21 -10.53
C VAL A 96 -0.94 -9.47 -10.42
N ALA A 97 -1.69 -9.84 -11.48
CA ALA A 97 -2.51 -11.04 -11.51
C ALA A 97 -1.64 -12.31 -11.38
N LEU A 98 -0.53 -12.40 -12.09
CA LEU A 98 0.40 -13.54 -11.99
C LEU A 98 1.00 -13.66 -10.59
N THR A 99 1.44 -12.54 -10.02
CA THR A 99 1.98 -12.51 -8.64
C THR A 99 0.90 -12.91 -7.62
N SER A 100 -0.31 -12.36 -7.75
CA SER A 100 -1.45 -12.72 -6.89
C SER A 100 -1.80 -14.20 -6.96
N ALA A 101 -1.76 -14.80 -8.16
CA ALA A 101 -1.97 -16.24 -8.36
C ALA A 101 -0.87 -17.06 -7.69
N ALA A 102 0.39 -16.68 -7.82
CA ALA A 102 1.53 -17.35 -7.20
C ALA A 102 1.46 -17.35 -5.66
N LEU A 103 0.86 -16.32 -5.06
CA LEU A 103 0.64 -16.25 -3.61
C LEU A 103 -0.41 -17.26 -3.10
N ARG A 104 -1.22 -17.87 -3.96
CA ARG A 104 -2.35 -18.73 -3.57
C ARG A 104 -1.93 -19.89 -2.67
N SER A 105 -0.86 -20.59 -3.02
CA SER A 105 -0.42 -21.78 -2.26
C SER A 105 0.06 -21.42 -0.85
N SER A 106 0.83 -20.35 -0.71
CA SER A 106 1.40 -19.92 0.56
C SER A 106 0.42 -19.20 1.49
N THR A 107 -0.74 -18.76 0.98
CA THR A 107 -1.75 -18.00 1.74
C THR A 107 -3.05 -18.78 1.97
N ARG A 108 -3.15 -19.99 1.44
CA ARG A 108 -4.37 -20.82 1.55
C ARG A 108 -4.69 -21.16 3.00
N ALA A 109 -3.70 -21.51 3.79
CA ALA A 109 -3.89 -21.91 5.19
C ALA A 109 -4.44 -20.76 6.06
N GLN A 110 -4.17 -19.51 5.70
CA GLN A 110 -4.68 -18.33 6.38
C GLN A 110 -6.05 -17.88 5.86
N GLY A 111 -6.59 -18.55 4.84
CA GLY A 111 -7.89 -18.24 4.27
C GLY A 111 -7.94 -16.93 3.48
N LEU A 112 -6.80 -16.41 2.99
CA LEU A 112 -6.74 -15.15 2.29
C LEU A 112 -7.56 -15.18 0.98
N SER A 113 -8.36 -14.14 0.79
CA SER A 113 -9.18 -13.92 -0.40
C SER A 113 -8.34 -13.53 -1.62
N LEU A 114 -8.98 -13.40 -2.78
CA LEU A 114 -8.32 -12.82 -3.95
C LEU A 114 -7.93 -11.35 -3.69
N GLY A 115 -8.81 -10.56 -3.07
CA GLY A 115 -8.52 -9.16 -2.73
C GLY A 115 -7.28 -9.02 -1.84
N ASP A 116 -7.17 -9.88 -0.81
CA ASP A 116 -6.00 -9.90 0.07
C ASP A 116 -4.72 -10.17 -0.72
N ARG A 117 -4.74 -11.17 -1.62
CA ARG A 117 -3.59 -11.48 -2.46
C ARG A 117 -3.26 -10.38 -3.47
N CYS A 118 -4.27 -9.64 -3.96
CA CYS A 118 -4.04 -8.47 -4.83
C CYS A 118 -3.31 -7.36 -4.08
N CYS A 119 -3.69 -7.10 -2.83
CA CYS A 119 -2.99 -6.14 -1.97
C CYS A 119 -1.54 -6.56 -1.73
N LEU A 120 -1.31 -7.82 -1.33
CA LEU A 120 0.04 -8.36 -1.10
C LEU A 120 0.91 -8.35 -2.37
N ALA A 121 0.34 -8.71 -3.52
CA ALA A 121 1.05 -8.70 -4.80
C ALA A 121 1.46 -7.28 -5.20
N LEU A 122 0.59 -6.30 -4.99
CA LEU A 122 0.91 -4.90 -5.23
C LEU A 122 2.00 -4.41 -4.26
N ALA A 123 1.90 -4.75 -2.97
CA ALA A 123 2.92 -4.41 -1.99
C ALA A 123 4.29 -4.98 -2.36
N GLN A 124 4.34 -6.24 -2.79
CA GLN A 124 5.57 -6.88 -3.25
C GLN A 124 6.15 -6.17 -4.48
N SER A 125 5.32 -5.86 -5.48
CA SER A 125 5.76 -5.21 -6.73
C SER A 125 6.28 -3.79 -6.52
N ARG A 126 5.81 -3.11 -5.48
CA ARG A 126 6.20 -1.73 -5.13
C ARG A 126 7.26 -1.66 -4.04
N ASN A 127 7.74 -2.80 -3.53
CA ASN A 127 8.60 -2.87 -2.34
C ASN A 127 8.02 -2.05 -1.18
N ALA A 128 6.72 -2.20 -0.96
CA ALA A 128 5.91 -1.45 -0.02
C ALA A 128 5.42 -2.32 1.14
N THR A 129 4.89 -1.70 2.18
CA THR A 129 4.25 -2.40 3.29
C THR A 129 2.73 -2.41 3.10
N ALA A 130 2.10 -3.58 3.19
CA ALA A 130 0.66 -3.73 3.17
C ALA A 130 0.07 -3.37 4.54
N LEU A 131 -0.94 -2.49 4.57
CA LEU A 131 -1.70 -2.13 5.78
C LEU A 131 -3.04 -2.85 5.78
N THR A 132 -3.34 -3.57 6.85
CA THR A 132 -4.58 -4.32 7.00
C THR A 132 -5.14 -4.24 8.43
N ALA A 133 -6.47 -4.33 8.55
CA ALA A 133 -7.16 -4.52 9.82
C ALA A 133 -7.48 -6.01 10.09
N ASP A 134 -7.20 -6.90 9.14
CA ASP A 134 -7.52 -8.32 9.24
C ASP A 134 -6.42 -9.07 9.98
N GLN A 135 -6.76 -9.61 11.16
CA GLN A 135 -5.87 -10.38 12.02
C GLN A 135 -5.36 -11.69 11.37
N ALA A 136 -6.02 -12.21 10.35
CA ALA A 136 -5.56 -13.41 9.64
C ALA A 136 -4.15 -13.21 9.03
N TRP A 137 -3.80 -11.99 8.66
CA TRP A 137 -2.52 -11.67 8.04
C TRP A 137 -1.33 -11.74 9.00
N SER A 138 -1.56 -11.68 10.31
CA SER A 138 -0.49 -11.83 11.32
C SER A 138 0.22 -13.18 11.25
N ARG A 139 -0.40 -14.18 10.62
CA ARG A 139 0.11 -15.55 10.49
C ARG A 139 0.75 -15.84 9.13
N LEU A 140 0.93 -14.83 8.28
CA LEU A 140 1.46 -15.06 6.92
C LEU A 140 2.87 -15.62 6.90
N GLY A 141 3.71 -15.30 7.90
CA GLY A 141 5.07 -15.83 8.00
C GLY A 141 5.98 -15.50 6.80
N ARG A 142 5.61 -14.49 6.00
CA ARG A 142 6.34 -14.06 4.80
C ARG A 142 7.25 -12.89 5.14
N ALA A 143 8.57 -13.13 5.13
CA ALA A 143 9.57 -12.08 5.38
C ALA A 143 9.83 -11.18 4.16
N ASP A 144 9.39 -11.61 2.98
CA ASP A 144 9.59 -10.91 1.69
C ASP A 144 8.49 -9.89 1.37
N ILE A 145 7.43 -9.82 2.17
CA ILE A 145 6.34 -8.85 2.03
C ILE A 145 6.13 -8.19 3.39
N GLY A 146 6.33 -6.87 3.46
CA GLY A 146 6.01 -6.10 4.65
C GLY A 146 4.50 -6.08 4.91
N VAL A 147 4.08 -6.45 6.11
CA VAL A 147 2.68 -6.38 6.56
C VAL A 147 2.62 -5.67 7.89
N GLU A 148 1.74 -4.67 7.99
CA GLU A 148 1.48 -3.93 9.22
C GLU A 148 0.00 -4.03 9.56
N GLN A 149 -0.29 -4.48 10.78
CA GLN A 149 -1.63 -4.47 11.37
C GLN A 149 -1.95 -3.07 11.87
N ILE A 150 -3.05 -2.48 11.40
CA ILE A 150 -3.46 -1.16 11.89
C ILE A 150 -4.17 -1.21 13.25
N ARG A 151 -4.71 -2.36 13.62
CA ARG A 151 -5.29 -2.61 14.94
C ARG A 151 -4.21 -3.26 15.81
N GLN A 152 -3.77 -2.54 16.84
CA GLN A 152 -2.95 -3.15 17.87
C GLN A 152 -3.83 -4.15 18.64
N ASP A 153 -3.30 -5.36 18.87
CA ASP A 153 -3.92 -6.26 19.83
C ASP A 153 -4.03 -5.49 21.15
N SER A 154 -5.26 -5.30 21.62
CA SER A 154 -5.48 -4.82 22.99
C SER A 154 -4.78 -5.84 23.87
N GLN A 155 -3.61 -5.49 24.39
CA GLN A 155 -2.90 -6.32 25.34
C GLN A 155 -3.91 -6.69 26.41
N ARG A 156 -4.19 -7.97 26.53
CA ARG A 156 -4.97 -8.50 27.64
C ARG A 156 -4.25 -8.08 28.90
N ALA A 157 -4.87 -7.12 29.60
CA ALA A 157 -4.55 -6.85 30.98
C ALA A 157 -4.97 -8.05 31.85
#